data_97bf6f9cacf2e0de1b64210269b5988b
#
_entry.id   97bf6f9cacf2e0de1b64210269b5988b
#
_cell.length_a   1.000
_cell.length_b   1.000
_cell.length_c   1.000
_cell.angle_alpha   90.00
_cell.angle_beta   90.00
_cell.angle_gamma   90.00
#
_symmetry.space_group_name_H-M   'P 1'
#
loop_
_entity.id
_entity.type
_entity.pdbx_description
1 polymer ?
#
loop_
_entity_poly.entity_id
_entity_poly.type
_entity_poly.pdbx_seq_one_letter_code
_entity_poly.pdbx_strand_id
1 'polypeptide(L)'
;MSSNQFAINSKSIKQLEIAFKQGAMESGKALTQWIGKPISVHLDSITPIPLGESMNLLGEPDVPVCCCIMQLEGAFGGRLALAFSDESGLALSEMLTGVKGSPDWGELERSAALESANILGCAFLNAMVQSAANKDIATVLPSPPTFHREYAMSLLEGLFLEQAMIADSVLFVRTRFLMEGKTQVWHLLFIPDTLAD
;
A
#
# COMPACT_ATOMS: atom_id res chain seq x y z
N MET A 1 32.10 -6.04 -14.59
CA MET A 1 30.68 -6.38 -14.34
C MET A 1 30.06 -5.10 -13.87
N SER A 2 29.39 -4.40 -14.75
CA SER A 2 28.84 -3.06 -14.49
C SER A 2 27.59 -3.21 -13.62
N SER A 3 27.68 -2.70 -12.40
CA SER A 3 26.52 -2.45 -11.55
C SER A 3 25.67 -1.37 -12.24
N ASN A 4 24.66 -1.77 -12.98
CA ASN A 4 23.61 -0.86 -13.43
C ASN A 4 22.79 -0.49 -12.19
N GLN A 5 23.25 0.52 -11.47
CA GLN A 5 22.45 1.20 -10.47
C GLN A 5 21.29 1.87 -11.23
N PHE A 6 20.08 1.47 -10.93
CA PHE A 6 18.87 2.11 -11.42
C PHE A 6 18.85 3.57 -10.96
N ALA A 7 19.34 4.44 -11.81
CA ALA A 7 19.14 5.85 -11.63
C ALA A 7 17.66 6.14 -11.92
N ILE A 8 16.82 6.17 -10.86
CA ILE A 8 15.46 6.70 -10.95
C ILE A 8 15.60 8.15 -11.42
N ASN A 9 15.52 8.34 -12.73
CA ASN A 9 15.61 9.68 -13.27
C ASN A 9 14.31 10.44 -12.97
N SER A 10 14.40 11.77 -12.95
CA SER A 10 13.25 12.64 -12.63
C SER A 10 12.04 12.44 -13.55
N LYS A 11 12.24 11.91 -14.76
CA LYS A 11 11.18 11.58 -15.71
C LYS A 11 10.43 10.32 -15.31
N SER A 12 11.13 9.30 -14.87
CA SER A 12 10.53 8.05 -14.39
C SER A 12 9.72 8.27 -13.11
N ILE A 13 10.22 9.09 -12.18
CA ILE A 13 9.47 9.47 -10.97
C ILE A 13 8.15 10.17 -11.32
N LYS A 14 8.17 11.13 -12.28
CA LYS A 14 6.95 11.82 -12.72
C LYS A 14 5.92 10.86 -13.34
N GLN A 15 6.37 9.89 -14.13
CA GLN A 15 5.48 8.88 -14.71
C GLN A 15 4.86 8.00 -13.63
N LEU A 16 5.66 7.53 -12.66
CA LEU A 16 5.16 6.81 -11.51
C LEU A 16 4.17 7.65 -10.69
N GLU A 17 4.46 8.92 -10.45
CA GLU A 17 3.56 9.81 -9.73
C GLU A 17 2.19 9.94 -10.42
N ILE A 18 2.16 10.04 -11.73
CA ILE A 18 0.90 10.09 -12.51
C ILE A 18 0.15 8.76 -12.35
N ALA A 19 0.84 7.63 -12.51
CA ALA A 19 0.24 6.30 -12.36
C ALA A 19 -0.32 6.07 -10.95
N PHE A 20 0.44 6.43 -9.93
CA PHE A 20 0.02 6.31 -8.53
C PHE A 20 -1.15 7.24 -8.18
N LYS A 21 -1.17 8.48 -8.69
CA LYS A 21 -2.33 9.38 -8.54
C LYS A 21 -3.59 8.78 -9.15
N GLN A 22 -3.47 8.22 -10.34
CA GLN A 22 -4.61 7.56 -11.00
C GLN A 22 -5.06 6.33 -10.20
N GLY A 23 -4.12 5.48 -9.75
CA GLY A 23 -4.41 4.33 -8.91
C GLY A 23 -5.12 4.71 -7.61
N ALA A 24 -4.65 5.75 -6.93
CA ALA A 24 -5.28 6.29 -5.73
C ALA A 24 -6.72 6.76 -5.99
N MET A 25 -6.96 7.45 -7.09
CA MET A 25 -8.31 7.90 -7.48
C MET A 25 -9.24 6.71 -7.75
N GLU A 26 -8.79 5.71 -8.50
CA GLU A 26 -9.60 4.52 -8.81
C GLU A 26 -9.86 3.69 -7.55
N SER A 27 -8.89 3.57 -6.66
CA SER A 27 -9.09 2.94 -5.35
C SER A 27 -10.16 3.65 -4.52
N GLY A 28 -10.13 4.98 -4.48
CA GLY A 28 -11.16 5.77 -3.78
C GLY A 28 -12.56 5.57 -4.36
N LYS A 29 -12.69 5.48 -5.70
CA LYS A 29 -13.98 5.16 -6.35
C LYS A 29 -14.45 3.75 -6.00
N ALA A 30 -13.57 2.76 -6.05
CA ALA A 30 -13.89 1.38 -5.72
C ALA A 30 -14.39 1.26 -4.27
N LEU A 31 -13.71 1.88 -3.31
CA LEU A 31 -14.16 1.93 -1.92
C LEU A 31 -15.48 2.66 -1.76
N THR A 32 -15.68 3.80 -2.42
CA THR A 32 -16.94 4.55 -2.39
C THR A 32 -18.10 3.68 -2.88
N GLN A 33 -17.90 2.94 -3.97
CA GLN A 33 -18.92 2.03 -4.50
C GLN A 33 -19.22 0.87 -3.55
N TRP A 34 -18.20 0.32 -2.94
CA TRP A 34 -18.36 -0.83 -2.03
C TRP A 34 -18.98 -0.45 -0.69
N ILE A 35 -18.54 0.65 -0.09
CA ILE A 35 -19.01 1.11 1.23
C ILE A 35 -20.31 1.92 1.13
N GLY A 36 -20.62 2.48 -0.05
CA GLY A 36 -21.78 3.36 -0.24
C GLY A 36 -21.62 4.75 0.38
N LYS A 37 -20.41 5.15 0.78
CA LYS A 37 -20.09 6.43 1.40
C LYS A 37 -18.92 7.10 0.71
N PRO A 38 -18.90 8.44 0.57
CA PRO A 38 -17.82 9.14 -0.11
C PRO A 38 -16.47 8.92 0.58
N ILE A 39 -15.51 8.43 -0.18
CA ILE A 39 -14.11 8.26 0.23
C ILE A 39 -13.24 9.05 -0.72
N SER A 40 -12.39 9.91 -0.17
CA SER A 40 -11.34 10.57 -0.94
C SER A 40 -9.98 10.00 -0.60
N VAL A 41 -9.16 9.87 -1.62
CA VAL A 41 -7.82 9.31 -1.52
C VAL A 41 -6.82 10.39 -1.92
N HIS A 42 -5.86 10.64 -1.08
CA HIS A 42 -4.81 11.63 -1.29
C HIS A 42 -3.46 10.95 -1.38
N LEU A 43 -2.74 11.22 -2.46
CA LEU A 43 -1.35 10.87 -2.59
C LEU A 43 -0.50 11.96 -1.91
N ASP A 44 0.23 11.62 -0.86
CA ASP A 44 1.07 12.57 -0.14
C ASP A 44 2.44 12.75 -0.80
N SER A 45 3.11 11.65 -1.08
CA SER A 45 4.46 11.69 -1.66
C SER A 45 4.83 10.39 -2.35
N ILE A 46 5.70 10.50 -3.34
CA ILE A 46 6.49 9.41 -3.89
C ILE A 46 7.94 9.85 -3.77
N THR A 47 8.67 9.25 -2.86
CA THR A 47 10.07 9.59 -2.64
C THR A 47 10.89 8.34 -2.39
N PRO A 48 12.11 8.26 -2.96
CA PRO A 48 13.09 7.32 -2.45
C PRO A 48 13.43 7.73 -1.01
N ILE A 49 13.30 6.81 -0.08
CA ILE A 49 13.61 7.03 1.33
C ILE A 49 14.75 6.09 1.71
N PRO A 50 15.81 6.57 2.36
CA PRO A 50 16.84 5.70 2.92
C PRO A 50 16.22 4.66 3.85
N LEU A 51 16.66 3.42 3.77
CA LEU A 51 16.09 2.33 4.60
C LEU A 51 16.09 2.66 6.09
N GLY A 52 17.15 3.30 6.60
CA GLY A 52 17.23 3.72 7.99
C GLY A 52 16.18 4.76 8.41
N GLU A 53 15.68 5.57 7.47
CA GLU A 53 14.64 6.57 7.73
C GLU A 53 13.23 6.00 7.56
N SER A 54 13.09 4.86 6.87
CA SER A 54 11.82 4.22 6.60
C SER A 54 11.12 3.69 7.86
N MET A 55 11.88 3.45 8.93
CA MET A 55 11.39 2.86 10.18
C MET A 55 10.37 3.73 10.92
N ASN A 56 10.29 5.02 10.60
CA ASN A 56 9.32 5.96 11.21
C ASN A 56 8.08 6.21 10.34
N LEU A 57 7.93 5.50 9.23
CA LEU A 57 6.88 5.77 8.24
C LEU A 57 5.46 5.44 8.72
N LEU A 58 5.33 4.45 9.60
CA LEU A 58 4.03 3.98 10.08
C LEU A 58 3.67 4.50 11.48
N GLY A 59 4.47 5.38 12.06
CA GLY A 59 4.27 5.94 13.40
C GLY A 59 5.37 5.54 14.38
N GLU A 60 5.04 5.57 15.67
CA GLU A 60 5.99 5.19 16.71
C GLU A 60 6.37 3.71 16.59
N PRO A 61 7.66 3.35 16.76
CA PRO A 61 8.17 2.00 16.50
C PRO A 61 7.52 0.89 17.34
N ASP A 62 7.07 1.21 18.54
CA ASP A 62 6.48 0.31 19.54
C ASP A 62 4.96 0.34 19.59
N VAL A 63 4.32 1.04 18.63
CA VAL A 63 2.85 1.06 18.49
C VAL A 63 2.43 -0.05 17.51
N PRO A 64 1.46 -0.90 17.88
CA PRO A 64 0.91 -1.90 16.98
C PRO A 64 0.20 -1.25 15.80
N VAL A 65 0.47 -1.78 14.62
CA VAL A 65 -0.22 -1.41 13.38
C VAL A 65 -0.76 -2.67 12.70
N CYS A 66 -1.86 -2.51 11.99
CA CYS A 66 -2.40 -3.54 11.13
C CYS A 66 -1.90 -3.34 9.71
N CYS A 67 -1.63 -4.43 9.01
CA CYS A 67 -1.19 -4.40 7.63
C CYS A 67 -1.78 -5.58 6.85
N CYS A 68 -2.32 -5.28 5.67
CA CYS A 68 -2.69 -6.29 4.69
C CYS A 68 -1.67 -6.26 3.56
N ILE A 69 -1.01 -7.38 3.30
CA ILE A 69 0.10 -7.50 2.34
C ILE A 69 -0.31 -8.40 1.19
N MET A 70 -0.10 -7.94 -0.04
CA MET A 70 -0.25 -8.69 -1.29
C MET A 70 1.11 -8.81 -1.96
N GLN A 71 1.50 -10.01 -2.34
CA GLN A 71 2.66 -10.23 -3.21
C GLN A 71 2.26 -9.91 -4.65
N LEU A 72 3.17 -9.34 -5.41
CA LEU A 72 2.99 -9.01 -6.81
C LEU A 72 3.95 -9.86 -7.64
N GLU A 73 3.38 -10.56 -8.64
CA GLU A 73 4.15 -11.36 -9.59
C GLU A 73 3.96 -10.83 -11.00
N GLY A 74 4.93 -11.01 -11.87
CA GLY A 74 4.86 -10.65 -13.29
C GLY A 74 5.90 -9.63 -13.72
N ALA A 75 5.50 -8.67 -14.55
CA ALA A 75 6.41 -7.71 -15.19
C ALA A 75 7.20 -6.84 -14.20
N PHE A 76 6.65 -6.58 -13.04
CA PHE A 76 7.39 -6.10 -11.88
C PHE A 76 6.88 -6.83 -10.64
N GLY A 77 7.81 -7.44 -9.92
CA GLY A 77 7.56 -8.06 -8.63
C GLY A 77 7.56 -7.03 -7.51
N GLY A 78 7.09 -7.44 -6.35
CA GLY A 78 7.10 -6.59 -5.17
C GLY A 78 5.97 -6.89 -4.20
N ARG A 79 5.74 -5.95 -3.31
CA ARG A 79 4.69 -6.02 -2.31
C ARG A 79 3.83 -4.76 -2.34
N LEU A 80 2.54 -4.96 -2.26
CA LEU A 80 1.58 -3.90 -2.00
C LEU A 80 1.05 -4.09 -0.59
N ALA A 81 1.24 -3.11 0.28
CA ALA A 81 0.83 -3.18 1.66
C ALA A 81 -0.12 -2.05 2.02
N LEU A 82 -1.26 -2.38 2.62
CA LEU A 82 -2.21 -1.44 3.19
C LEU A 82 -2.04 -1.45 4.70
N ALA A 83 -1.45 -0.40 5.26
CA ALA A 83 -1.16 -0.27 6.69
C ALA A 83 -2.06 0.79 7.35
N PHE A 84 -2.57 0.50 8.56
CA PHE A 84 -3.48 1.36 9.30
C PHE A 84 -3.43 1.08 10.80
N SER A 85 -3.84 2.05 11.62
CA SER A 85 -3.97 1.86 13.07
C SER A 85 -5.15 0.96 13.42
N ASP A 86 -5.13 0.36 14.61
CA ASP A 86 -6.28 -0.40 15.15
C ASP A 86 -7.57 0.41 15.06
N GLU A 87 -7.55 1.67 15.48
CA GLU A 87 -8.72 2.56 15.45
C GLU A 87 -9.28 2.72 14.03
N SER A 88 -8.41 3.00 13.05
CA SER A 88 -8.81 3.18 11.66
C SER A 88 -9.37 1.90 11.04
N GLY A 89 -8.76 0.77 11.35
CA GLY A 89 -9.20 -0.53 10.83
C GLY A 89 -10.52 -1.00 11.44
N LEU A 90 -10.70 -0.82 12.75
CA LEU A 90 -11.96 -1.16 13.43
C LEU A 90 -13.11 -0.24 12.97
N ALA A 91 -12.83 1.05 12.74
CA ALA A 91 -13.82 1.97 12.17
C ALA A 91 -14.25 1.56 10.77
N LEU A 92 -13.33 1.07 9.93
CA LEU A 92 -13.66 0.51 8.63
C LEU A 92 -14.51 -0.76 8.77
N SER A 93 -14.10 -1.70 9.62
CA SER A 93 -14.84 -2.93 9.84
C SER A 93 -16.27 -2.65 10.29
N GLU A 94 -16.46 -1.75 11.27
CA GLU A 94 -17.79 -1.33 11.72
C GLU A 94 -18.64 -0.72 10.59
N MET A 95 -18.01 0.08 9.73
CA MET A 95 -18.70 0.69 8.60
C MET A 95 -19.18 -0.34 7.57
N LEU A 96 -18.38 -1.38 7.33
CA LEU A 96 -18.69 -2.43 6.36
C LEU A 96 -19.71 -3.45 6.86
N THR A 97 -19.59 -3.80 8.14
CA THR A 97 -20.36 -4.89 8.72
C THR A 97 -21.60 -4.40 9.47
N GLY A 98 -21.64 -3.12 9.85
CA GLY A 98 -22.65 -2.56 10.73
C GLY A 98 -22.51 -3.01 12.19
N VAL A 99 -21.46 -3.74 12.52
CA VAL A 99 -21.19 -4.29 13.87
C VAL A 99 -19.95 -3.60 14.44
N LYS A 100 -20.02 -3.16 15.70
CA LYS A 100 -18.89 -2.55 16.38
C LYS A 100 -17.71 -3.52 16.43
N GLY A 101 -16.57 -3.10 15.93
CA GLY A 101 -15.37 -3.93 15.84
C GLY A 101 -14.79 -4.29 17.21
N SER A 102 -14.23 -5.49 17.31
CA SER A 102 -13.54 -5.98 18.51
C SER A 102 -12.04 -5.66 18.45
N PRO A 103 -11.45 -5.11 19.54
CA PRO A 103 -10.01 -4.85 19.63
C PRO A 103 -9.13 -6.09 19.45
N ASP A 104 -9.71 -7.28 19.64
CA ASP A 104 -8.98 -8.55 19.50
C ASP A 104 -8.84 -9.00 18.05
N TRP A 105 -9.40 -8.25 17.09
CA TRP A 105 -9.33 -8.56 15.66
C TRP A 105 -9.78 -10.00 15.35
N GLY A 106 -11.05 -10.27 15.58
CA GLY A 106 -11.68 -11.52 15.24
C GLY A 106 -11.75 -11.77 13.73
N GLU A 107 -12.42 -12.82 13.34
CA GLU A 107 -12.56 -13.24 11.94
C GLU A 107 -13.25 -12.17 11.09
N LEU A 108 -14.27 -11.50 11.64
CA LEU A 108 -15.04 -10.49 10.93
C LEU A 108 -14.21 -9.25 10.58
N GLU A 109 -13.45 -8.73 11.54
CA GLU A 109 -12.59 -7.56 11.38
C GLU A 109 -11.46 -7.86 10.38
N ARG A 110 -10.84 -9.03 10.50
CA ARG A 110 -9.78 -9.45 9.56
C ARG A 110 -10.32 -9.63 8.15
N SER A 111 -11.49 -10.25 7.99
CA SER A 111 -12.13 -10.42 6.68
C SER A 111 -12.45 -9.07 6.04
N ALA A 112 -12.99 -8.12 6.81
CA ALA A 112 -13.25 -6.76 6.31
C ALA A 112 -11.97 -6.05 5.86
N ALA A 113 -10.89 -6.16 6.63
CA ALA A 113 -9.60 -5.58 6.27
C ALA A 113 -8.99 -6.22 5.00
N LEU A 114 -9.04 -7.56 4.91
CA LEU A 114 -8.52 -8.30 3.75
C LEU A 114 -9.30 -7.97 2.47
N GLU A 115 -10.63 -7.90 2.53
CA GLU A 115 -11.45 -7.55 1.37
C GLU A 115 -11.21 -6.11 0.94
N SER A 116 -11.06 -5.18 1.89
CA SER A 116 -10.68 -3.79 1.60
C SER A 116 -9.34 -3.71 0.88
N ALA A 117 -8.35 -4.45 1.37
CA ALA A 117 -7.03 -4.49 0.76
C ALA A 117 -7.07 -5.07 -0.66
N ASN A 118 -7.87 -6.12 -0.87
CA ASN A 118 -8.05 -6.72 -2.19
C ASN A 118 -8.66 -5.72 -3.20
N ILE A 119 -9.75 -5.07 -2.83
CA ILE A 119 -10.42 -4.08 -3.69
C ILE A 119 -9.49 -2.90 -4.01
N LEU A 120 -8.86 -2.34 -2.99
CA LEU A 120 -7.95 -1.21 -3.14
C LEU A 120 -6.72 -1.57 -3.96
N GLY A 121 -6.10 -2.70 -3.62
CA GLY A 121 -4.91 -3.17 -4.30
C GLY A 121 -5.16 -3.43 -5.78
N CYS A 122 -6.24 -4.14 -6.12
CA CYS A 122 -6.60 -4.41 -7.51
C CYS A 122 -6.92 -3.13 -8.29
N ALA A 123 -7.68 -2.18 -7.71
CA ALA A 123 -7.97 -0.91 -8.36
C ALA A 123 -6.70 -0.09 -8.63
N PHE A 124 -5.80 -0.06 -7.65
CA PHE A 124 -4.51 0.62 -7.75
C PHE A 124 -3.62 0.00 -8.83
N LEU A 125 -3.46 -1.33 -8.83
CA LEU A 125 -2.66 -2.05 -9.83
C LEU A 125 -3.22 -1.88 -11.24
N ASN A 126 -4.54 -1.97 -11.41
CA ASN A 126 -5.19 -1.75 -12.71
C ASN A 126 -4.90 -0.35 -13.26
N ALA A 127 -4.96 0.67 -12.42
CA ALA A 127 -4.66 2.03 -12.84
C ALA A 127 -3.17 2.22 -13.18
N MET A 128 -2.27 1.58 -12.43
CA MET A 128 -0.84 1.57 -12.76
C MET A 128 -0.57 0.93 -14.11
N VAL A 129 -1.15 -0.24 -14.37
CA VAL A 129 -1.01 -0.96 -15.65
C VAL A 129 -1.54 -0.12 -16.81
N GLN A 130 -2.70 0.51 -16.66
CA GLN A 130 -3.28 1.38 -17.70
C GLN A 130 -2.45 2.64 -17.98
N SER A 131 -1.78 3.16 -16.96
CA SER A 131 -0.96 4.39 -17.05
C SER A 131 0.44 4.11 -17.63
N ALA A 132 0.85 2.86 -17.65
CA ALA A 132 2.17 2.48 -18.12
C ALA A 132 2.25 2.58 -19.65
N ALA A 133 3.24 3.31 -20.14
CA ALA A 133 3.49 3.47 -21.57
C ALA A 133 3.96 2.17 -22.26
N ASN A 134 4.42 1.20 -21.48
CA ASN A 134 4.90 -0.08 -21.98
C ASN A 134 3.86 -1.18 -21.75
N LYS A 135 3.38 -1.79 -22.84
CA LYS A 135 2.39 -2.87 -22.80
C LYS A 135 2.89 -4.16 -22.17
N ASP A 136 4.20 -4.30 -21.97
CA ASP A 136 4.81 -5.46 -21.29
C ASP A 136 4.54 -5.47 -19.77
N ILE A 137 4.09 -4.33 -19.20
CA ILE A 137 3.63 -4.21 -17.81
C ILE A 137 2.22 -4.83 -17.62
N ALA A 138 1.58 -5.31 -18.67
CA ALA A 138 0.20 -5.77 -18.68
C ALA A 138 -0.09 -7.02 -17.81
N THR A 139 0.90 -7.61 -17.17
CA THR A 139 0.74 -8.84 -16.39
C THR A 139 1.36 -8.69 -14.99
N VAL A 140 0.72 -7.92 -14.13
CA VAL A 140 0.99 -7.96 -12.70
C VAL A 140 -0.16 -8.69 -12.02
N LEU A 141 0.15 -9.79 -11.35
CA LEU A 141 -0.83 -10.63 -10.65
C LEU A 141 -0.64 -10.46 -9.14
N PRO A 142 -1.62 -9.90 -8.44
CA PRO A 142 -1.57 -9.86 -6.98
C PRO A 142 -1.94 -11.21 -6.38
N SER A 143 -1.25 -11.62 -5.31
CA SER A 143 -1.71 -12.70 -4.46
C SER A 143 -2.94 -12.28 -3.65
N PRO A 144 -3.71 -13.21 -3.09
CA PRO A 144 -4.64 -12.89 -2.01
C PRO A 144 -3.89 -12.16 -0.87
N PRO A 145 -4.50 -11.12 -0.25
CA PRO A 145 -3.85 -10.41 0.84
C PRO A 145 -3.73 -11.28 2.09
N THR A 146 -2.67 -11.07 2.87
CA THR A 146 -2.46 -11.64 4.20
C THR A 146 -2.54 -10.54 5.25
N PHE A 147 -3.18 -10.84 6.40
CA PHE A 147 -3.35 -9.89 7.49
C PHE A 147 -2.25 -10.08 8.55
N HIS A 148 -1.63 -8.98 8.93
CA HIS A 148 -0.61 -8.89 9.98
C HIS A 148 -1.00 -7.80 10.97
N ARG A 149 -0.73 -8.02 12.25
CA ARG A 149 -0.85 -7.02 13.31
C ARG A 149 0.38 -7.14 14.19
N GLU A 150 1.29 -6.21 14.04
CA GLU A 150 2.61 -6.23 14.65
C GLU A 150 3.06 -4.82 15.02
N TYR A 151 4.15 -4.69 15.76
CA TYR A 151 4.77 -3.39 15.99
C TYR A 151 5.27 -2.79 14.67
N ALA A 152 5.13 -1.48 14.53
CA ALA A 152 5.47 -0.77 13.29
C ALA A 152 6.90 -1.07 12.81
N MET A 153 7.86 -1.12 13.72
CA MET A 153 9.25 -1.47 13.42
C MET A 153 9.37 -2.89 12.85
N SER A 154 8.83 -3.89 13.53
CA SER A 154 8.91 -5.30 13.09
C SER A 154 8.25 -5.52 11.73
N LEU A 155 7.12 -4.85 11.49
CA LEU A 155 6.43 -4.90 10.21
C LEU A 155 7.30 -4.32 9.09
N LEU A 156 7.89 -3.15 9.29
CA LEU A 156 8.75 -2.50 8.29
C LEU A 156 10.03 -3.30 8.04
N GLU A 157 10.66 -3.83 9.09
CA GLU A 157 11.80 -4.74 8.94
C GLU A 157 11.45 -5.94 8.06
N GLY A 158 10.31 -6.60 8.32
CA GLY A 158 9.83 -7.72 7.51
C GLY A 158 9.51 -7.34 6.07
N LEU A 159 8.95 -6.15 5.84
CA LEU A 159 8.64 -5.65 4.51
C LEU A 159 9.90 -5.31 3.69
N PHE A 160 10.94 -4.79 4.34
CA PHE A 160 12.13 -4.30 3.66
C PHE A 160 13.34 -5.25 3.72
N LEU A 161 13.23 -6.39 4.40
CA LEU A 161 14.34 -7.31 4.62
C LEU A 161 15.05 -7.72 3.32
N GLU A 162 14.31 -8.06 2.28
CA GLU A 162 14.87 -8.44 0.98
C GLU A 162 15.47 -7.25 0.25
N GLN A 163 14.84 -6.07 0.32
CA GLN A 163 15.38 -4.87 -0.30
C GLN A 163 16.64 -4.35 0.37
N ALA A 164 16.75 -4.50 1.69
CA ALA A 164 17.95 -4.12 2.43
C ALA A 164 19.22 -4.85 1.96
N MET A 165 19.05 -5.99 1.32
CA MET A 165 20.17 -6.76 0.76
C MET A 165 20.65 -6.26 -0.62
N ILE A 166 19.82 -5.47 -1.32
CA ILE A 166 20.06 -5.09 -2.72
C ILE A 166 20.00 -3.57 -2.97
N ALA A 167 19.44 -2.80 -2.06
CA ALA A 167 19.28 -1.36 -2.20
C ALA A 167 19.42 -0.62 -0.87
N ASP A 168 19.97 0.59 -0.91
CA ASP A 168 20.13 1.47 0.25
C ASP A 168 18.88 2.33 0.50
N SER A 169 17.92 2.32 -0.43
CA SER A 169 16.68 3.09 -0.36
C SER A 169 15.51 2.31 -0.94
N VAL A 170 14.31 2.65 -0.49
CA VAL A 170 13.04 2.10 -0.98
C VAL A 170 12.20 3.19 -1.59
N LEU A 171 11.40 2.85 -2.60
CA LEU A 171 10.39 3.74 -3.13
C LEU A 171 9.12 3.62 -2.28
N PHE A 172 8.89 4.62 -1.47
CA PHE A 172 7.74 4.68 -0.58
C PHE A 172 6.66 5.57 -1.18
N VAL A 173 5.46 5.02 -1.31
CA VAL A 173 4.28 5.74 -1.79
C VAL A 173 3.30 5.86 -0.64
N ARG A 174 3.14 7.05 -0.09
CA ARG A 174 2.23 7.30 1.00
C ARG A 174 0.90 7.81 0.49
N THR A 175 -0.17 7.11 0.85
CA THR A 175 -1.53 7.45 0.45
C THR A 175 -2.42 7.49 1.68
N ARG A 176 -3.26 8.53 1.80
CA ARG A 176 -4.23 8.68 2.88
C ARG A 176 -5.65 8.53 2.36
N PHE A 177 -6.46 7.83 3.11
CA PHE A 177 -7.89 7.69 2.85
C PHE A 177 -8.70 8.49 3.86
N LEU A 178 -9.62 9.32 3.38
CA LEU A 178 -10.47 10.17 4.19
C LEU A 178 -11.92 9.75 4.01
N MET A 179 -12.64 9.52 5.11
CA MET A 179 -14.03 9.12 5.12
C MET A 179 -14.87 10.04 6.00
N GLU A 180 -16.00 10.51 5.50
CA GLU A 180 -17.06 11.25 6.24
C GLU A 180 -16.56 12.34 7.20
N GLY A 181 -15.55 13.12 6.77
CA GLY A 181 -14.99 14.19 7.61
C GLY A 181 -14.14 13.68 8.78
N LYS A 182 -14.00 12.36 8.96
CA LYS A 182 -13.04 11.73 9.88
C LYS A 182 -11.76 11.45 9.13
N THR A 183 -10.66 11.92 9.66
CA THR A 183 -9.33 11.61 9.14
C THR A 183 -8.97 10.19 9.56
N GLN A 184 -9.31 9.21 8.73
CA GLN A 184 -8.77 7.86 8.84
C GLN A 184 -7.53 7.80 7.96
N VAL A 185 -6.39 7.58 8.57
CA VAL A 185 -5.13 7.53 7.84
C VAL A 185 -4.80 6.08 7.54
N TRP A 186 -4.88 5.71 6.26
CA TRP A 186 -4.39 4.44 5.77
C TRP A 186 -3.22 4.70 4.83
N HIS A 187 -2.23 3.86 4.91
CA HIS A 187 -1.05 3.97 4.09
C HIS A 187 -1.04 2.84 3.07
N LEU A 188 -1.10 3.18 1.79
CA LEU A 188 -0.83 2.23 0.74
C LEU A 188 0.66 2.35 0.39
N LEU A 189 1.39 1.27 0.59
CA LEU A 189 2.83 1.18 0.37
C LEU A 189 3.08 0.28 -0.83
N PHE A 190 3.85 0.76 -1.79
CA PHE A 190 4.37 -0.07 -2.86
C PHE A 190 5.87 -0.28 -2.67
N ILE A 191 6.28 -1.52 -2.58
CA ILE A 191 7.66 -1.95 -2.33
C ILE A 191 8.05 -2.89 -3.47
N PRO A 192 8.74 -2.39 -4.51
CA PRO A 192 9.19 -3.25 -5.61
C PRO A 192 10.32 -4.18 -5.14
N ASP A 193 10.36 -5.43 -5.62
CA ASP A 193 11.43 -6.39 -5.30
C ASP A 193 12.76 -5.96 -5.89
N THR A 194 12.72 -5.49 -7.12
CA THR A 194 13.83 -4.81 -7.81
C THR A 194 13.21 -3.76 -8.70
N LEU A 195 13.86 -2.63 -8.84
CA LEU A 195 13.54 -1.75 -9.96
C LEU A 195 14.14 -2.47 -11.18
N ALA A 196 13.29 -3.11 -11.99
CA ALA A 196 13.71 -3.84 -13.17
C ALA A 196 14.53 -2.95 -14.10
N ASP A 197 15.59 -3.50 -14.68
CA ASP A 197 16.50 -2.85 -15.65
C ASP A 197 15.74 -2.32 -16.89
#